data_7ba659d7056768adc9e2f8e4e82a3fe1
#
_entry.id   7ba659d7056768adc9e2f8e4e82a3fe1
#
_cell.length_a   1.000
_cell.length_b   1.000
_cell.length_c   1.000
_cell.angle_alpha   90.00
_cell.angle_beta   90.00
_cell.angle_gamma   90.00
#
_symmetry.space_group_name_H-M   'P 1'
#
loop_
_entity.id
_entity.type
_entity.pdbx_description
1 polymer ?
#
loop_
_entity_poly.entity_id
_entity_poly.type
_entity_poly.pdbx_seq_one_letter_code
_entity_poly.pdbx_strand_id
1 'polypeptide(L)'
;KLLKRTSRSNLAYVSDWDGGRNVHKMDHLGTFLLLKCMHFATRTMPDFVCSSCFRLAFRLVFFSFCTVCFLPGILALGAYSKPDSPNRDRVMMLAKSLMYTCYQMYERTNTGIAAEYYEYPGGGDPKPAPRAPFYILRPETAESLFVLHQLTGNPIYRDWSFNMFSAIEKYCKTQYGYGAWPDVRQTGRRPDDRMESFWLGETLKYFYLVQVPMEEHGIDLTKYVFNTEAHPTRTLTEVRKAIKEAASKASNGRL
;
A
#
# COMPACT_ATOMS: atom_id res chain seq x y z
N LYS A 1 -0.23 0.22 21.65
CA LYS A 1 -1.65 0.10 22.08
C LYS A 1 -2.64 0.05 20.88
N LEU A 2 -2.27 0.56 19.70
CA LEU A 2 -3.14 0.59 18.52
C LEU A 2 -3.12 -0.73 17.73
N LEU A 3 -1.98 -1.42 17.67
CA LEU A 3 -1.90 -2.74 17.03
C LEU A 3 -2.69 -3.75 17.85
N LYS A 4 -3.64 -4.41 17.22
CA LYS A 4 -4.56 -5.40 17.80
C LYS A 4 -4.53 -6.70 17.00
N ARG A 5 -5.13 -7.72 17.56
CA ARG A 5 -5.43 -8.97 16.85
C ARG A 5 -6.88 -9.34 17.05
N THR A 6 -7.48 -9.92 16.02
CA THR A 6 -8.86 -10.40 16.12
C THR A 6 -8.94 -11.65 17.02
N SER A 7 -10.03 -11.78 17.74
CA SER A 7 -10.21 -12.89 18.71
C SER A 7 -10.42 -14.25 18.05
N ARG A 8 -10.95 -14.29 16.84
CA ARG A 8 -11.28 -15.55 16.14
C ARG A 8 -10.18 -15.99 15.19
N SER A 9 -9.79 -15.15 14.24
CA SER A 9 -8.84 -15.51 13.17
C SER A 9 -7.42 -14.99 13.44
N ASN A 10 -7.15 -14.37 14.59
CA ASN A 10 -5.85 -13.83 15.00
C ASN A 10 -5.24 -12.85 13.98
N LEU A 11 -6.08 -12.17 13.17
CA LEU A 11 -5.64 -11.20 12.18
C LEU A 11 -5.08 -9.94 12.85
N ALA A 12 -3.92 -9.48 12.43
CA ALA A 12 -3.34 -8.22 12.91
C ALA A 12 -4.05 -7.04 12.25
N TYR A 13 -4.47 -6.06 13.04
CA TYR A 13 -5.05 -4.82 12.53
C TYR A 13 -4.64 -3.62 13.37
N VAL A 14 -4.78 -2.43 12.82
CA VAL A 14 -4.51 -1.19 13.52
C VAL A 14 -5.82 -0.51 13.82
N SER A 15 -6.14 -0.37 15.11
CA SER A 15 -7.34 0.32 15.57
C SER A 15 -7.15 1.83 15.56
N ASP A 16 -8.23 2.55 15.34
CA ASP A 16 -8.28 4.00 15.49
C ASP A 16 -8.31 4.42 16.97
N TRP A 17 -8.01 5.69 17.26
CA TRP A 17 -8.01 6.23 18.62
C TRP A 17 -8.85 7.50 18.67
N ASP A 18 -9.94 7.45 19.41
CA ASP A 18 -10.83 8.58 19.59
C ASP A 18 -11.13 8.80 21.08
N GLY A 19 -10.93 10.03 21.56
CA GLY A 19 -11.33 10.48 22.90
C GLY A 19 -10.87 9.57 24.06
N GLY A 20 -9.69 8.94 23.97
CA GLY A 20 -9.16 8.10 25.05
C GLY A 20 -9.46 6.60 24.89
N ARG A 21 -10.22 6.15 23.88
CA ARG A 21 -10.53 4.72 23.62
C ARG A 21 -10.12 4.27 22.23
N ASN A 22 -9.88 2.95 22.11
CA ASN A 22 -9.67 2.34 20.81
C ASN A 22 -11.03 2.19 20.10
N VAL A 23 -11.09 2.68 18.86
CA VAL A 23 -12.17 2.40 17.94
C VAL A 23 -11.72 1.26 17.04
N HIS A 24 -12.42 0.13 17.10
CA HIS A 24 -12.11 -1.08 16.33
C HIS A 24 -12.58 -0.95 14.88
N LYS A 25 -11.92 -0.05 14.16
CA LYS A 25 -12.21 0.30 12.77
C LYS A 25 -10.89 0.34 12.00
N MET A 26 -10.92 -0.09 10.77
CA MET A 26 -9.81 0.00 9.83
C MET A 26 -10.38 0.45 8.49
N ASP A 27 -9.89 1.57 8.00
CA ASP A 27 -10.32 2.12 6.72
C ASP A 27 -9.18 2.16 5.71
N HIS A 28 -9.52 2.32 4.45
CA HIS A 28 -8.53 2.61 3.43
C HIS A 28 -7.90 4.00 3.67
N LEU A 29 -8.60 4.89 4.39
CA LEU A 29 -8.25 6.27 4.68
C LEU A 29 -8.06 6.49 6.19
N GLY A 30 -6.88 6.27 6.75
CA GLY A 30 -6.55 6.51 8.16
C GLY A 30 -5.64 7.71 8.37
N THR A 31 -6.19 8.93 8.48
CA THR A 31 -5.44 10.19 8.61
C THR A 31 -4.57 10.26 9.87
N PHE A 32 -5.00 9.63 10.95
CA PHE A 32 -4.30 9.69 12.24
C PHE A 32 -3.11 8.72 12.35
N LEU A 33 -3.11 7.69 11.52
CA LEU A 33 -2.10 6.64 11.54
C LEU A 33 -0.78 7.09 10.92
N LEU A 34 -0.82 7.95 9.89
CA LEU A 34 0.38 8.53 9.28
C LEU A 34 1.26 9.26 10.28
N LEU A 35 0.68 10.11 11.13
CA LEU A 35 1.42 10.83 12.17
C LEU A 35 2.08 9.86 13.16
N LYS A 36 1.43 8.74 13.48
CA LYS A 36 1.98 7.75 14.43
C LYS A 36 2.91 6.74 13.77
N CYS A 37 2.67 6.35 12.52
CA CYS A 37 3.61 5.53 11.75
C CYS A 37 4.88 6.31 11.41
N MET A 38 4.76 7.61 11.09
CA MET A 38 5.90 8.49 10.92
C MET A 38 6.65 8.70 12.25
N HIS A 39 5.95 8.86 13.37
CA HIS A 39 6.57 8.94 14.69
C HIS A 39 7.23 7.61 15.12
N PHE A 40 6.64 6.47 14.75
CA PHE A 40 7.23 5.15 14.95
C PHE A 40 8.45 4.96 14.03
N ALA A 41 8.34 5.30 12.75
CA ALA A 41 9.44 5.25 11.79
C ALA A 41 10.59 6.19 12.20
N THR A 42 10.30 7.40 12.68
CA THR A 42 11.33 8.34 13.16
C THR A 42 12.00 7.89 14.45
N ARG A 43 11.28 7.22 15.36
CA ARG A 43 11.88 6.66 16.60
C ARG A 43 12.64 5.37 16.37
N THR A 44 12.18 4.52 15.45
CA THR A 44 12.83 3.24 15.16
C THR A 44 13.82 3.30 14.01
N MET A 45 13.73 4.34 13.17
CA MET A 45 14.53 4.55 11.96
C MET A 45 14.83 6.05 11.75
N PRO A 46 15.56 6.71 12.67
CA PRO A 46 15.76 8.17 12.63
C PRO A 46 16.43 8.70 11.35
N ASP A 47 17.23 7.88 10.67
CA ASP A 47 17.96 8.28 9.46
C ASP A 47 17.21 7.99 8.15
N PHE A 48 16.05 7.33 8.21
CA PHE A 48 15.23 7.03 7.02
C PHE A 48 14.52 8.27 6.48
N VAL A 49 14.30 9.25 7.34
CA VAL A 49 13.55 10.46 6.99
C VAL A 49 14.51 11.64 6.90
N CYS A 50 14.86 12.04 5.67
CA CYS A 50 15.47 13.35 5.46
C CYS A 50 14.54 14.43 6.03
N SER A 51 15.04 15.22 6.97
CA SER A 51 14.26 16.24 7.70
C SER A 51 13.57 17.26 6.77
N SER A 52 14.12 17.48 5.58
CA SER A 52 13.57 18.38 4.56
C SER A 52 12.42 17.72 3.76
N CYS A 53 12.58 16.44 3.39
CA CYS A 53 11.50 15.67 2.76
C CYS A 53 10.35 15.43 3.73
N PHE A 54 10.64 15.25 5.01
CA PHE A 54 9.68 15.10 6.08
C PHE A 54 8.84 16.38 6.29
N ARG A 55 9.48 17.55 6.30
CA ARG A 55 8.77 18.85 6.45
C ARG A 55 7.93 19.20 5.22
N LEU A 56 8.37 18.83 4.04
CA LEU A 56 7.63 19.04 2.79
C LEU A 56 6.47 18.06 2.67
N ALA A 57 6.70 16.77 2.94
CA ALA A 57 5.65 15.75 3.04
C ALA A 57 4.63 16.11 4.13
N PHE A 58 5.08 16.61 5.30
CA PHE A 58 4.20 17.04 6.39
C PHE A 58 3.31 18.23 6.01
N ARG A 59 3.81 19.18 5.20
CA ARG A 59 2.99 20.30 4.70
C ARG A 59 2.03 19.91 3.57
N LEU A 60 2.42 18.94 2.71
CA LEU A 60 1.57 18.43 1.63
C LEU A 60 0.56 17.37 2.14
N VAL A 61 0.93 16.61 3.18
CA VAL A 61 0.13 15.54 3.79
C VAL A 61 -1.03 16.07 4.66
N PHE A 62 -1.05 17.35 5.01
CA PHE A 62 -2.25 17.94 5.63
C PHE A 62 -3.50 17.88 4.72
N PHE A 63 -3.33 17.44 3.46
CA PHE A 63 -4.39 17.30 2.46
C PHE A 63 -4.44 15.92 1.78
N SER A 64 -3.61 14.94 2.14
CA SER A 64 -3.59 13.64 1.47
C SER A 64 -3.87 12.47 2.41
N PHE A 65 -4.90 11.80 2.09
CA PHE A 65 -5.43 10.58 2.66
C PHE A 65 -4.42 9.44 2.64
N CYS A 66 -4.15 8.82 3.78
CA CYS A 66 -3.28 7.66 3.87
C CYS A 66 -4.05 6.45 4.38
N THR A 67 -3.99 5.40 3.66
CA THR A 67 -4.71 4.17 3.91
C THR A 67 -3.92 3.19 4.75
N VAL A 68 -4.61 2.45 5.60
CA VAL A 68 -3.97 1.44 6.47
C VAL A 68 -3.35 0.32 5.65
N CYS A 69 -3.87 0.00 4.46
CA CYS A 69 -3.31 -1.04 3.60
C CYS A 69 -2.09 -0.60 2.77
N PHE A 70 -1.72 0.67 2.81
CA PHE A 70 -0.42 1.19 2.40
C PHE A 70 0.70 0.90 3.42
N LEU A 71 0.34 0.79 4.70
CA LEU A 71 1.27 0.57 5.79
C LEU A 71 2.15 -0.68 5.65
N PRO A 72 1.65 -1.85 5.19
CA PRO A 72 2.49 -3.02 4.94
C PRO A 72 3.69 -2.74 4.01
N GLY A 73 3.46 -2.02 2.92
CA GLY A 73 4.51 -1.61 1.98
C GLY A 73 5.56 -0.72 2.63
N ILE A 74 5.14 0.33 3.36
CA ILE A 74 6.05 1.24 4.07
C ILE A 74 6.89 0.49 5.11
N LEU A 75 6.28 -0.39 5.90
CA LEU A 75 7.00 -1.17 6.91
C LEU A 75 8.02 -2.10 6.26
N ALA A 76 7.67 -2.75 5.16
CA ALA A 76 8.59 -3.61 4.42
C ALA A 76 9.78 -2.83 3.83
N LEU A 77 9.53 -1.67 3.21
CA LEU A 77 10.58 -0.77 2.71
C LEU A 77 11.49 -0.29 3.85
N GLY A 78 10.93 0.09 4.99
CA GLY A 78 11.69 0.50 6.16
C GLY A 78 12.57 -0.62 6.71
N ALA A 79 12.04 -1.83 6.83
CA ALA A 79 12.81 -3.00 7.26
C ALA A 79 13.92 -3.37 6.26
N TYR A 80 13.66 -3.23 4.97
CA TYR A 80 14.65 -3.48 3.92
C TYR A 80 15.76 -2.44 3.92
N SER A 81 15.44 -1.16 4.09
CA SER A 81 16.41 -0.04 4.07
C SER A 81 17.35 -0.01 5.26
N LYS A 82 17.08 -0.74 6.33
CA LYS A 82 17.89 -0.82 7.55
C LYS A 82 18.19 -2.29 7.90
N PRO A 83 19.07 -2.96 7.11
CA PRO A 83 19.36 -4.39 7.30
C PRO A 83 19.95 -4.70 8.68
N ASP A 84 20.71 -3.78 9.27
CA ASP A 84 21.40 -3.94 10.57
C ASP A 84 20.52 -3.57 11.79
N SER A 85 19.26 -3.16 11.56
CA SER A 85 18.36 -2.78 12.65
C SER A 85 17.95 -4.00 13.48
N PRO A 86 18.08 -3.97 14.81
CA PRO A 86 17.64 -5.07 15.69
C PRO A 86 16.12 -5.33 15.60
N ASN A 87 15.36 -4.40 15.08
CA ASN A 87 13.91 -4.52 14.89
C ASN A 87 13.51 -4.95 13.47
N ARG A 88 14.45 -5.13 12.54
CA ARG A 88 14.19 -5.43 11.13
C ARG A 88 13.20 -6.57 10.93
N ASP A 89 13.48 -7.72 11.51
CA ASP A 89 12.67 -8.92 11.32
C ASP A 89 11.28 -8.77 11.96
N ARG A 90 11.21 -8.13 13.13
CA ARG A 90 9.93 -7.81 13.77
C ARG A 90 9.07 -6.88 12.92
N VAL A 91 9.67 -5.85 12.31
CA VAL A 91 8.97 -4.91 11.43
C VAL A 91 8.51 -5.62 10.15
N MET A 92 9.37 -6.45 9.55
CA MET A 92 9.00 -7.25 8.36
C MET A 92 7.88 -8.25 8.67
N MET A 93 7.91 -8.94 9.83
CA MET A 93 6.82 -9.82 10.25
C MET A 93 5.50 -9.06 10.45
N LEU A 94 5.57 -7.85 10.99
CA LEU A 94 4.39 -7.00 11.13
C LEU A 94 3.83 -6.58 9.76
N ALA A 95 4.69 -6.17 8.82
CA ALA A 95 4.31 -5.85 7.45
C ALA A 95 3.54 -7.02 6.80
N LYS A 96 4.11 -8.23 6.86
CA LYS A 96 3.49 -9.45 6.32
C LYS A 96 2.14 -9.76 6.99
N SER A 97 2.04 -9.61 8.32
CA SER A 97 0.80 -9.87 9.06
C SER A 97 -0.32 -8.87 8.71
N LEU A 98 0.02 -7.60 8.55
CA LEU A 98 -0.94 -6.57 8.13
C LEU A 98 -1.35 -6.75 6.67
N MET A 99 -0.40 -7.12 5.79
CA MET A 99 -0.71 -7.42 4.39
C MET A 99 -1.70 -8.59 4.27
N TYR A 100 -1.50 -9.64 5.05
CA TYR A 100 -2.45 -10.75 5.10
C TYR A 100 -3.84 -10.28 5.52
N THR A 101 -3.94 -9.41 6.52
CA THR A 101 -5.23 -8.83 6.95
C THR A 101 -5.87 -8.02 5.82
N CYS A 102 -5.10 -7.18 5.12
CA CYS A 102 -5.60 -6.43 3.98
C CYS A 102 -6.11 -7.33 2.86
N TYR A 103 -5.40 -8.42 2.54
CA TYR A 103 -5.87 -9.41 1.58
C TYR A 103 -7.16 -10.10 2.06
N GLN A 104 -7.28 -10.44 3.35
CA GLN A 104 -8.49 -11.02 3.92
C GLN A 104 -9.73 -10.12 3.81
N MET A 105 -9.56 -8.81 3.71
CA MET A 105 -10.66 -7.88 3.44
C MET A 105 -11.24 -8.07 2.04
N TYR A 106 -10.43 -8.48 1.07
CA TYR A 106 -10.89 -8.83 -0.28
C TYR A 106 -11.49 -10.24 -0.30
N GLU A 107 -10.74 -11.21 0.14
CA GLU A 107 -11.07 -12.64 0.02
C GLU A 107 -12.37 -13.04 0.75
N ARG A 108 -12.68 -12.39 1.87
CA ARG A 108 -13.86 -12.71 2.69
C ARG A 108 -15.16 -12.05 2.25
N THR A 109 -15.15 -11.26 1.19
CA THR A 109 -16.38 -10.70 0.62
C THR A 109 -16.93 -11.61 -0.47
N ASN A 110 -18.24 -11.50 -0.74
CA ASN A 110 -18.89 -12.29 -1.79
C ASN A 110 -18.38 -11.93 -3.20
N THR A 111 -17.86 -10.73 -3.37
CA THR A 111 -17.32 -10.25 -4.65
C THR A 111 -15.82 -10.48 -4.80
N GLY A 112 -15.10 -10.78 -3.74
CA GLY A 112 -13.63 -10.75 -3.74
C GLY A 112 -13.03 -9.34 -3.79
N ILE A 113 -13.83 -8.30 -3.55
CA ILE A 113 -13.44 -6.88 -3.56
C ILE A 113 -13.60 -6.31 -2.15
N ALA A 114 -12.64 -5.51 -1.67
CA ALA A 114 -12.72 -4.92 -0.34
C ALA A 114 -13.63 -3.69 -0.30
N ALA A 115 -14.33 -3.52 0.82
CA ALA A 115 -15.09 -2.31 1.12
C ALA A 115 -14.17 -1.14 1.50
N GLU A 116 -14.67 0.08 1.39
CA GLU A 116 -13.96 1.30 1.78
C GLU A 116 -13.59 1.29 3.27
N TYR A 117 -14.49 0.80 4.15
CA TYR A 117 -14.23 0.66 5.58
C TYR A 117 -14.55 -0.73 6.11
N TYR A 118 -13.76 -1.14 7.10
CA TYR A 118 -13.98 -2.35 7.89
C TYR A 118 -14.09 -2.03 9.37
N GLU A 119 -15.01 -2.70 10.02
CA GLU A 119 -15.18 -2.70 11.47
C GLU A 119 -14.75 -4.06 12.03
N TYR A 120 -14.28 -4.07 13.28
CA TYR A 120 -13.90 -5.26 14.03
C TYR A 120 -14.79 -5.39 15.27
N PRO A 121 -16.06 -5.81 15.13
CA PRO A 121 -17.02 -5.81 16.22
C PRO A 121 -16.52 -6.64 17.41
N GLY A 122 -16.42 -6.01 18.60
CA GLY A 122 -15.91 -6.66 19.81
C GLY A 122 -14.48 -7.20 19.70
N GLY A 123 -13.66 -6.69 18.75
CA GLY A 123 -12.34 -7.23 18.44
C GLY A 123 -12.36 -8.55 17.64
N GLY A 124 -13.52 -8.89 17.06
CA GLY A 124 -13.69 -10.03 16.16
C GLY A 124 -13.14 -9.80 14.75
N ASP A 125 -13.46 -10.68 13.83
CA ASP A 125 -13.00 -10.60 12.44
C ASP A 125 -13.57 -9.41 11.68
N PRO A 126 -12.86 -8.91 10.64
CA PRO A 126 -13.26 -7.75 9.86
C PRO A 126 -14.61 -7.98 9.15
N LYS A 127 -15.45 -6.96 9.16
CA LYS A 127 -16.70 -6.90 8.39
C LYS A 127 -16.79 -5.58 7.65
N PRO A 128 -17.27 -5.55 6.40
CA PRO A 128 -17.55 -4.30 5.70
C PRO A 128 -18.45 -3.39 6.53
N ALA A 129 -18.06 -2.14 6.73
CA ALA A 129 -18.84 -1.18 7.49
C ALA A 129 -20.18 -0.92 6.79
N PRO A 130 -21.31 -0.90 7.51
CA PRO A 130 -22.64 -0.76 6.91
C PRO A 130 -22.81 0.51 6.07
N ARG A 131 -22.12 1.59 6.43
CA ARG A 131 -22.21 2.91 5.77
C ARG A 131 -21.21 3.10 4.64
N ALA A 132 -20.25 2.19 4.46
CA ALA A 132 -19.21 2.30 3.44
C ALA A 132 -18.87 0.93 2.83
N PRO A 133 -19.88 0.17 2.33
CA PRO A 133 -19.65 -1.14 1.74
C PRO A 133 -19.18 -1.06 0.28
N PHE A 134 -18.96 0.13 -0.26
CA PHE A 134 -18.56 0.37 -1.64
C PHE A 134 -17.04 0.25 -1.83
N TYR A 135 -16.63 0.08 -3.07
CA TYR A 135 -15.24 0.08 -3.50
C TYR A 135 -15.04 1.05 -4.66
N ILE A 136 -14.00 1.86 -4.60
CA ILE A 136 -13.72 2.90 -5.60
C ILE A 136 -12.37 2.71 -6.32
N LEU A 137 -11.95 1.47 -6.53
CA LEU A 137 -10.73 1.13 -7.30
C LEU A 137 -9.41 1.53 -6.61
N ARG A 138 -9.34 1.50 -5.28
CA ARG A 138 -8.20 1.94 -4.46
C ARG A 138 -6.90 1.18 -4.74
N PRO A 139 -5.72 1.87 -4.75
CA PRO A 139 -4.43 1.30 -5.11
C PRO A 139 -3.63 0.69 -3.93
N GLU A 140 -3.84 1.12 -2.71
CA GLU A 140 -2.89 0.97 -1.61
C GLU A 140 -2.58 -0.49 -1.24
N THR A 141 -3.57 -1.38 -1.41
CA THR A 141 -3.35 -2.82 -1.21
C THR A 141 -2.50 -3.41 -2.33
N ALA A 142 -2.76 -3.01 -3.58
CA ALA A 142 -1.98 -3.44 -4.74
C ALA A 142 -0.53 -2.95 -4.67
N GLU A 143 -0.32 -1.71 -4.21
CA GLU A 143 1.00 -1.13 -3.96
C GLU A 143 1.78 -1.94 -2.91
N SER A 144 1.16 -2.23 -1.77
CA SER A 144 1.80 -3.03 -0.71
C SER A 144 2.14 -4.44 -1.18
N LEU A 145 1.30 -5.06 -2.02
CA LEU A 145 1.59 -6.36 -2.64
C LEU A 145 2.81 -6.29 -3.55
N PHE A 146 2.90 -5.25 -4.39
CA PHE A 146 4.05 -5.00 -5.26
C PHE A 146 5.35 -4.85 -4.44
N VAL A 147 5.33 -4.00 -3.42
CA VAL A 147 6.50 -3.77 -2.56
C VAL A 147 6.94 -5.06 -1.87
N LEU A 148 6.02 -5.79 -1.23
CA LEU A 148 6.33 -7.04 -0.55
C LEU A 148 6.79 -8.12 -1.52
N HIS A 149 6.22 -8.21 -2.72
CA HIS A 149 6.66 -9.15 -3.74
C HIS A 149 8.12 -8.87 -4.14
N GLN A 150 8.45 -7.64 -4.51
CA GLN A 150 9.81 -7.27 -4.91
C GLN A 150 10.85 -7.49 -3.79
N LEU A 151 10.52 -7.11 -2.55
CA LEU A 151 11.47 -7.17 -1.44
C LEU A 151 11.67 -8.58 -0.88
N THR A 152 10.70 -9.48 -1.06
CA THR A 152 10.75 -10.82 -0.46
C THR A 152 10.87 -11.96 -1.46
N GLY A 153 10.54 -11.72 -2.73
CA GLY A 153 10.47 -12.75 -3.77
C GLY A 153 9.35 -13.79 -3.54
N ASN A 154 8.45 -13.58 -2.56
CA ASN A 154 7.43 -14.56 -2.24
C ASN A 154 6.29 -14.50 -3.28
N PRO A 155 6.03 -15.61 -4.02
CA PRO A 155 5.02 -15.64 -5.08
C PRO A 155 3.59 -15.44 -4.58
N ILE A 156 3.31 -15.66 -3.30
CA ILE A 156 1.97 -15.51 -2.72
C ILE A 156 1.38 -14.12 -2.96
N TYR A 157 2.21 -13.08 -3.02
CA TYR A 157 1.76 -11.71 -3.29
C TYR A 157 1.30 -11.52 -4.74
N ARG A 158 1.88 -12.26 -5.68
CA ARG A 158 1.40 -12.33 -7.08
C ARG A 158 0.04 -13.02 -7.15
N ASP A 159 -0.12 -14.13 -6.46
CA ASP A 159 -1.39 -14.87 -6.44
C ASP A 159 -2.50 -14.01 -5.83
N TRP A 160 -2.24 -13.34 -4.72
CA TRP A 160 -3.20 -12.42 -4.10
C TRP A 160 -3.54 -11.24 -5.02
N SER A 161 -2.54 -10.65 -5.66
CA SER A 161 -2.70 -9.58 -6.64
C SER A 161 -3.58 -10.04 -7.82
N PHE A 162 -3.32 -11.24 -8.35
CA PHE A 162 -4.11 -11.81 -9.45
C PHE A 162 -5.56 -12.07 -9.04
N ASN A 163 -5.79 -12.62 -7.85
CA ASN A 163 -7.14 -12.87 -7.34
C ASN A 163 -7.93 -11.56 -7.19
N MET A 164 -7.30 -10.52 -6.64
CA MET A 164 -7.91 -9.20 -6.50
C MET A 164 -8.23 -8.58 -7.86
N PHE A 165 -7.28 -8.60 -8.80
CA PHE A 165 -7.50 -8.09 -10.15
C PHE A 165 -8.62 -8.86 -10.86
N SER A 166 -8.66 -10.18 -10.75
CA SER A 166 -9.70 -11.02 -11.34
C SER A 166 -11.09 -10.68 -10.82
N ALA A 167 -11.21 -10.37 -9.52
CA ALA A 167 -12.46 -9.92 -8.94
C ALA A 167 -12.89 -8.53 -9.46
N ILE A 168 -11.93 -7.60 -9.58
CA ILE A 168 -12.18 -6.27 -10.15
C ILE A 168 -12.57 -6.38 -11.63
N GLU A 169 -11.88 -7.19 -12.42
CA GLU A 169 -12.20 -7.47 -13.83
C GLU A 169 -13.64 -8.01 -13.97
N LYS A 170 -14.04 -8.90 -13.07
CA LYS A 170 -15.36 -9.51 -13.10
C LYS A 170 -16.49 -8.55 -12.73
N TYR A 171 -16.29 -7.69 -11.72
CA TYR A 171 -17.38 -6.91 -11.13
C TYR A 171 -17.32 -5.42 -11.47
N CYS A 172 -16.12 -4.85 -11.67
CA CYS A 172 -15.96 -3.42 -11.89
C CYS A 172 -15.82 -3.03 -13.36
N LYS A 173 -15.63 -3.99 -14.27
CA LYS A 173 -15.49 -3.72 -15.70
C LYS A 173 -16.78 -3.20 -16.30
N THR A 174 -16.66 -2.14 -17.12
CA THR A 174 -17.74 -1.52 -17.89
C THR A 174 -17.45 -1.63 -19.40
N GLN A 175 -18.31 -1.11 -20.23
CA GLN A 175 -18.08 -1.09 -21.68
C GLN A 175 -16.84 -0.27 -22.09
N TYR A 176 -16.51 0.80 -21.36
CA TYR A 176 -15.45 1.74 -21.72
C TYR A 176 -14.31 1.83 -20.69
N GLY A 177 -14.34 1.02 -19.65
CA GLY A 177 -13.32 1.05 -18.60
C GLY A 177 -13.74 0.29 -17.36
N TYR A 178 -13.59 0.91 -16.21
CA TYR A 178 -13.94 0.32 -14.91
C TYR A 178 -14.73 1.33 -14.08
N GLY A 179 -15.61 0.84 -13.23
CA GLY A 179 -16.41 1.66 -12.34
C GLY A 179 -16.34 1.22 -10.90
N ALA A 180 -16.68 2.12 -9.98
CA ALA A 180 -16.81 1.82 -8.57
C ALA A 180 -17.87 0.72 -8.34
N TRP A 181 -17.66 -0.14 -7.32
CA TRP A 181 -18.65 -1.17 -6.96
C TRP A 181 -19.46 -0.69 -5.75
N PRO A 182 -20.80 -0.61 -5.84
CA PRO A 182 -21.61 0.06 -4.82
C PRO A 182 -21.74 -0.71 -3.50
N ASP A 183 -21.66 -2.04 -3.51
CA ASP A 183 -21.72 -2.87 -2.29
C ASP A 183 -21.00 -4.20 -2.49
N VAL A 184 -19.83 -4.36 -1.88
CA VAL A 184 -18.99 -5.55 -2.01
C VAL A 184 -19.62 -6.83 -1.44
N ARG A 185 -20.66 -6.72 -0.65
CA ARG A 185 -21.42 -7.84 -0.09
C ARG A 185 -22.40 -8.46 -1.10
N GLN A 186 -22.70 -7.75 -2.19
CA GLN A 186 -23.75 -8.09 -3.17
C GLN A 186 -23.13 -8.28 -4.55
N THR A 187 -23.30 -9.47 -5.13
CA THR A 187 -22.78 -9.82 -6.46
C THR A 187 -23.72 -9.42 -7.61
N GLY A 188 -24.99 -9.14 -7.32
CA GLY A 188 -26.03 -8.80 -8.32
C GLY A 188 -26.15 -7.31 -8.66
N ARG A 189 -25.16 -6.51 -8.29
CA ARG A 189 -25.12 -5.06 -8.62
C ARG A 189 -24.45 -4.83 -9.98
N ARG A 190 -24.49 -3.57 -10.42
CA ARG A 190 -23.69 -3.07 -11.54
C ARG A 190 -22.68 -2.05 -11.03
N PRO A 191 -21.51 -1.91 -11.67
CA PRO A 191 -20.59 -0.85 -11.35
C PRO A 191 -21.22 0.52 -11.61
N ASP A 192 -20.84 1.50 -10.80
CA ASP A 192 -21.21 2.90 -11.02
C ASP A 192 -20.41 3.47 -12.19
N ASP A 193 -20.96 4.48 -12.87
CA ASP A 193 -20.26 5.18 -13.96
C ASP A 193 -19.27 6.22 -13.40
N ARG A 194 -18.31 5.73 -12.58
CA ARG A 194 -17.25 6.53 -11.98
C ARG A 194 -15.94 5.77 -11.94
N MET A 195 -15.02 6.15 -12.81
CA MET A 195 -13.63 5.66 -12.81
C MET A 195 -12.71 6.74 -12.25
N GLU A 196 -12.14 6.49 -11.10
CA GLU A 196 -11.17 7.40 -10.47
C GLU A 196 -9.86 7.44 -11.27
N SER A 197 -9.20 8.60 -11.33
CA SER A 197 -7.95 8.78 -12.09
C SER A 197 -6.83 7.85 -11.62
N PHE A 198 -6.78 7.55 -10.33
CA PHE A 198 -5.80 6.63 -9.76
C PHE A 198 -5.99 5.17 -10.19
N TRP A 199 -7.13 4.79 -10.79
CA TRP A 199 -7.28 3.44 -11.32
C TRP A 199 -6.20 3.11 -12.35
N LEU A 200 -6.07 3.95 -13.38
CA LEU A 200 -5.04 3.77 -14.41
C LEU A 200 -3.66 4.19 -13.93
N GLY A 201 -3.58 5.31 -13.22
CA GLY A 201 -2.32 5.89 -12.76
C GLY A 201 -1.59 5.06 -11.72
N GLU A 202 -2.34 4.34 -10.89
CA GLU A 202 -1.81 3.66 -9.70
C GLU A 202 -2.24 2.19 -9.61
N THR A 203 -3.52 1.91 -9.42
CA THR A 203 -4.04 0.58 -9.10
C THR A 203 -3.68 -0.45 -10.18
N LEU A 204 -4.01 -0.16 -11.44
CA LEU A 204 -3.71 -1.03 -12.57
C LEU A 204 -2.20 -1.13 -12.80
N LYS A 205 -1.46 -0.04 -12.61
CA LYS A 205 0.00 -0.03 -12.67
C LYS A 205 0.62 -0.99 -11.67
N TYR A 206 0.22 -0.94 -10.40
CA TYR A 206 0.75 -1.86 -9.38
C TYR A 206 0.37 -3.32 -9.66
N PHE A 207 -0.84 -3.59 -10.12
CA PHE A 207 -1.20 -4.94 -10.57
C PHE A 207 -0.30 -5.42 -11.71
N TYR A 208 -0.02 -4.57 -12.69
CA TYR A 208 0.92 -4.87 -13.77
C TYR A 208 2.33 -5.16 -13.24
N LEU A 209 2.87 -4.29 -12.40
CA LEU A 209 4.22 -4.40 -11.84
C LEU A 209 4.42 -5.64 -10.95
N VAL A 210 3.37 -6.15 -10.32
CA VAL A 210 3.43 -7.42 -9.56
C VAL A 210 3.49 -8.63 -10.49
N GLN A 211 2.79 -8.60 -11.62
CA GLN A 211 2.66 -9.76 -12.51
C GLN A 211 3.82 -9.89 -13.49
N VAL A 212 4.36 -8.78 -13.96
CA VAL A 212 5.44 -8.76 -14.95
C VAL A 212 6.79 -8.86 -14.25
N PRO A 213 7.75 -9.64 -14.79
CA PRO A 213 9.10 -9.71 -14.25
C PRO A 213 9.80 -8.34 -14.21
N MET A 214 10.61 -8.10 -13.16
CA MET A 214 11.32 -6.83 -12.97
C MET A 214 12.23 -6.48 -14.17
N GLU A 215 12.79 -7.47 -14.83
CA GLU A 215 13.65 -7.33 -16.02
C GLU A 215 12.90 -6.70 -17.20
N GLU A 216 11.59 -6.92 -17.29
CA GLU A 216 10.75 -6.39 -18.39
C GLU A 216 10.25 -4.97 -18.09
N HIS A 217 9.77 -4.70 -16.86
CA HIS A 217 9.26 -3.37 -16.51
C HIS A 217 10.37 -2.40 -16.04
N GLY A 218 11.55 -2.88 -15.65
CA GLY A 218 12.73 -2.09 -15.31
C GLY A 218 12.64 -1.29 -14.00
N ILE A 219 11.61 -1.47 -13.19
CA ILE A 219 11.40 -0.76 -11.91
C ILE A 219 11.93 -1.61 -10.76
N ASP A 220 13.08 -1.20 -10.24
CA ASP A 220 13.77 -1.81 -9.12
C ASP A 220 13.68 -0.86 -7.90
N LEU A 221 13.06 -1.29 -6.81
CA LEU A 221 12.87 -0.48 -5.60
C LEU A 221 14.19 -0.11 -4.88
N THR A 222 15.33 -0.69 -5.27
CA THR A 222 16.65 -0.23 -4.80
C THR A 222 17.11 1.04 -5.54
N LYS A 223 16.55 1.32 -6.71
CA LYS A 223 16.93 2.42 -7.60
C LYS A 223 15.83 3.46 -7.79
N TYR A 224 14.59 3.08 -7.52
CA TYR A 224 13.42 3.94 -7.72
C TYR A 224 12.61 4.09 -6.45
N VAL A 225 11.99 5.24 -6.31
CA VAL A 225 10.94 5.54 -5.34
C VAL A 225 9.70 6.03 -6.07
N PHE A 226 8.53 5.72 -5.54
CA PHE A 226 7.27 6.20 -6.09
C PHE A 226 6.81 7.45 -5.34
N ASN A 227 6.21 8.40 -6.05
CA ASN A 227 5.46 9.48 -5.42
C ASN A 227 4.03 9.01 -5.11
N THR A 228 3.19 9.90 -4.58
CA THR A 228 1.80 9.60 -4.20
C THR A 228 0.89 9.22 -5.36
N GLU A 229 1.30 9.47 -6.60
CA GLU A 229 0.56 9.13 -7.82
C GLU A 229 1.24 8.00 -8.61
N ALA A 230 2.04 7.20 -7.90
CA ALA A 230 2.79 6.08 -8.46
C ALA A 230 3.68 6.42 -9.66
N HIS A 231 4.24 7.64 -9.68
CA HIS A 231 5.29 7.96 -10.64
C HIS A 231 6.65 7.53 -10.10
N PRO A 232 7.38 6.62 -10.80
CA PRO A 232 8.69 6.18 -10.37
C PRO A 232 9.73 7.28 -10.64
N THR A 233 10.49 7.65 -9.61
CA THR A 233 11.61 8.57 -9.70
C THR A 233 12.89 7.88 -9.22
N ARG A 234 14.03 8.16 -9.87
CA ARG A 234 15.31 7.57 -9.44
C ARG A 234 15.71 8.08 -8.06
N THR A 235 16.28 7.21 -7.26
CA THR A 235 16.86 7.60 -5.97
C THR A 235 17.99 8.61 -6.18
N LEU A 236 18.26 9.44 -5.17
CA LEU A 236 19.34 10.44 -5.23
C LEU A 236 20.72 9.79 -5.48
N THR A 237 20.92 8.58 -4.97
CA THR A 237 22.14 7.80 -5.21
C THR A 237 22.31 7.47 -6.69
N GLU A 238 21.25 6.99 -7.36
CA GLU A 238 21.29 6.68 -8.80
C GLU A 238 21.45 7.93 -9.66
N VAL A 239 20.81 9.04 -9.28
CA VAL A 239 21.00 10.33 -9.98
C VAL A 239 22.45 10.80 -9.88
N ARG A 240 23.06 10.76 -8.69
CA ARG A 240 24.47 11.14 -8.48
C ARG A 240 25.44 10.24 -9.26
N LYS A 241 25.16 8.94 -9.32
CA LYS A 241 25.94 7.98 -10.11
C LYS A 241 25.87 8.32 -11.60
N ALA A 242 24.69 8.54 -12.14
CA ALA A 242 24.50 8.90 -13.54
C ALA A 242 25.21 10.22 -13.91
N ILE A 243 25.19 11.24 -13.04
CA ILE A 243 25.91 12.50 -13.25
C ILE A 243 27.43 12.26 -13.30
N LYS A 244 27.98 11.45 -12.39
CA LYS A 244 29.42 11.13 -12.38
C LYS A 244 29.83 10.38 -13.64
N GLU A 245 29.03 9.41 -14.09
CA GLU A 245 29.29 8.66 -15.32
C GLU A 245 29.25 9.56 -16.57
N ALA A 246 28.29 10.48 -16.64
CA ALA A 246 28.20 11.44 -17.74
C ALA A 246 29.41 12.39 -17.77
N ALA A 247 29.82 12.91 -16.61
CA ALA A 247 31.01 13.76 -16.49
C ALA A 247 32.31 13.04 -16.93
N SER A 248 32.48 11.78 -16.52
CA SER A 248 33.61 10.95 -16.92
C SER A 248 33.65 10.70 -18.44
N LYS A 249 32.50 10.41 -19.05
CA LYS A 249 32.40 10.24 -20.52
C LYS A 249 32.73 11.54 -21.26
N ALA A 250 32.29 12.68 -20.76
CA ALA A 250 32.57 13.97 -21.35
C ALA A 250 34.06 14.37 -21.25
N SER A 251 34.76 13.96 -20.19
CA SER A 251 36.21 14.20 -20.04
C SER A 251 37.06 13.28 -20.96
N ASN A 252 36.63 12.02 -21.13
CA ASN A 252 37.34 11.05 -21.98
C ASN A 252 37.07 11.22 -23.48
N GLY A 253 36.02 11.94 -23.88
CA GLY A 253 35.73 12.25 -25.29
C GLY A 253 36.35 13.56 -25.81
N ARG A 254 37.24 14.20 -25.05
CA ARG A 254 37.98 15.44 -25.41
C ARG A 254 39.48 15.21 -25.66
N LEU A 255 39.88 13.99 -26.05
CA LEU A 255 41.21 13.67 -26.51
C LEU A 255 41.22 13.44 -28.03
#